data_29a4e0ea82ab87f07dfde2190c331f3a
#
_entry.id   29a4e0ea82ab87f07dfde2190c331f3a
#
_cell.length_a   1.000
_cell.length_b   1.000
_cell.length_c   1.000
_cell.angle_alpha   90.00
_cell.angle_beta   90.00
_cell.angle_gamma   90.00
#
_symmetry.space_group_name_H-M   'P 1'
#
loop_
_entity.id
_entity.type
_entity.pdbx_description
1 polymer ?
#
loop_
_entity_poly.entity_id
_entity_poly.type
_entity_poly.pdbx_seq_one_letter_code
_entity_poly.pdbx_strand_id
1 'polypeptide(L)'
;MSRIGKQPVALAGATVTIDGDIIKAKGPQGELSFKVHEQVSVIIEGGVIVVTPKNDSKLARSLWGMSRSMIANMVEGVTKGFERTLELVGVGYRAAMAGKDLELSLGYSHPIIYKAPTGVTFAVPKPTEIKITGKDKQELGQICSEIRKYRPPEPYKGKGVRYAGETVRRKEGKKK
;
A
#
# COMPACT_ATOMS: atom_id res chain seq x y z
N MET A 1 21.23 -5.52 15.71
CA MET A 1 19.89 -5.52 16.35
C MET A 1 18.94 -4.62 15.56
N SER A 2 17.67 -5.02 15.36
CA SER A 2 16.68 -4.22 14.62
C SER A 2 16.00 -3.20 15.54
N ARG A 3 16.14 -1.89 15.27
CA ARG A 3 15.43 -0.84 16.03
C ARG A 3 13.91 -0.96 15.87
N ILE A 4 13.45 -1.29 14.66
CA ILE A 4 12.03 -1.47 14.33
C ILE A 4 11.47 -2.70 15.04
N GLY A 5 12.18 -3.84 15.00
CA GLY A 5 11.73 -5.08 15.61
C GLY A 5 11.48 -4.98 17.12
N LYS A 6 12.25 -4.16 17.82
CA LYS A 6 12.09 -3.94 19.28
C LYS A 6 10.84 -3.17 19.67
N GLN A 7 10.25 -2.40 18.75
CA GLN A 7 9.08 -1.60 19.09
C GLN A 7 7.82 -2.48 19.15
N PRO A 8 7.09 -2.50 20.27
CA PRO A 8 5.81 -3.20 20.33
C PRO A 8 4.80 -2.60 19.36
N VAL A 9 3.80 -3.39 18.95
CA VAL A 9 2.70 -2.94 18.10
C VAL A 9 1.44 -2.86 18.94
N ALA A 10 0.88 -1.66 19.09
CA ALA A 10 -0.39 -1.46 19.78
C ALA A 10 -1.55 -2.02 18.93
N LEU A 11 -2.52 -2.67 19.58
CA LEU A 11 -3.68 -3.25 18.88
C LEU A 11 -4.64 -2.20 18.28
N ALA A 12 -4.62 -0.97 18.81
CA ALA A 12 -5.38 0.18 18.28
C ALA A 12 -6.88 -0.10 18.00
N GLY A 13 -7.51 -1.00 18.77
CA GLY A 13 -8.90 -1.40 18.58
C GLY A 13 -9.13 -2.57 17.63
N ALA A 14 -8.08 -3.17 17.08
CA ALA A 14 -8.19 -4.43 16.33
C ALA A 14 -8.22 -5.62 17.29
N THR A 15 -8.99 -6.64 16.93
CA THR A 15 -8.93 -7.95 17.56
C THR A 15 -7.91 -8.81 16.83
N VAL A 16 -6.86 -9.23 17.55
CA VAL A 16 -5.80 -10.06 16.95
C VAL A 16 -5.80 -11.43 17.61
N THR A 17 -5.80 -12.47 16.79
CA THR A 17 -5.70 -13.87 17.21
C THR A 17 -4.47 -14.52 16.58
N ILE A 18 -3.82 -15.40 17.30
CA ILE A 18 -2.66 -16.16 16.85
C ILE A 18 -3.06 -17.64 16.79
N ASP A 19 -3.09 -18.20 15.59
CA ASP A 19 -3.37 -19.61 15.33
C ASP A 19 -2.08 -20.28 14.82
N GLY A 20 -1.24 -20.77 15.72
CA GLY A 20 0.07 -21.34 15.37
C GLY A 20 0.96 -20.26 14.73
N ASP A 21 1.29 -20.44 13.44
CA ASP A 21 2.11 -19.50 12.68
C ASP A 21 1.31 -18.41 11.94
N ILE A 22 -0.02 -18.45 12.05
CA ILE A 22 -0.89 -17.49 11.35
C ILE A 22 -1.44 -16.48 12.34
N ILE A 23 -1.18 -15.21 12.08
CA ILE A 23 -1.79 -14.08 12.78
C ILE A 23 -2.96 -13.57 11.98
N LYS A 24 -4.11 -13.45 12.60
CA LYS A 24 -5.31 -12.86 12.02
C LYS A 24 -5.64 -11.59 12.77
N ALA A 25 -5.82 -10.49 12.06
CA ALA A 25 -6.30 -9.23 12.62
C ALA A 25 -7.67 -8.89 12.03
N LYS A 26 -8.62 -8.60 12.91
CA LYS A 26 -9.97 -8.22 12.56
C LYS A 26 -10.28 -6.83 13.10
N GLY A 27 -10.85 -5.98 12.25
CA GLY A 27 -11.22 -4.61 12.61
C GLY A 27 -12.39 -4.10 11.77
N PRO A 28 -12.73 -2.82 11.89
CA PRO A 28 -13.86 -2.21 11.17
C PRO A 28 -13.72 -2.25 9.64
N GLN A 29 -12.49 -2.27 9.10
CA GLN A 29 -12.22 -2.35 7.65
C GLN A 29 -12.20 -3.80 7.11
N GLY A 30 -12.36 -4.79 7.98
CA GLY A 30 -12.38 -6.20 7.62
C GLY A 30 -11.33 -7.02 8.35
N GLU A 31 -10.93 -8.12 7.72
CA GLU A 31 -9.98 -9.07 8.29
C GLU A 31 -8.79 -9.24 7.34
N LEU A 32 -7.60 -9.35 7.93
CA LEU A 32 -6.35 -9.69 7.24
C LEU A 32 -5.64 -10.81 8.01
N SER A 33 -4.88 -11.63 7.29
CA SER A 33 -4.06 -12.69 7.87
C SER A 33 -2.63 -12.62 7.36
N PHE A 34 -1.69 -12.98 8.22
CA PHE A 34 -0.27 -13.02 7.89
C PHE A 34 0.37 -14.27 8.47
N LYS A 35 1.12 -15.01 7.65
CA LYS A 35 1.88 -16.16 8.11
C LYS A 35 3.27 -15.72 8.59
N VAL A 36 3.53 -15.92 9.87
CA VAL A 36 4.82 -15.62 10.49
C VAL A 36 5.81 -16.73 10.15
N HIS A 37 7.06 -16.37 9.90
CA HIS A 37 8.12 -17.35 9.65
C HIS A 37 8.53 -18.06 10.95
N GLU A 38 8.87 -19.34 10.86
CA GLU A 38 9.21 -20.21 12.00
C GLU A 38 10.32 -19.68 12.91
N GLN A 39 11.22 -18.84 12.39
CA GLN A 39 12.33 -18.25 13.16
C GLN A 39 11.96 -17.00 13.97
N VAL A 40 10.70 -16.62 13.96
CA VAL A 40 10.17 -15.47 14.70
C VAL A 40 9.07 -15.94 15.61
N SER A 41 9.06 -15.43 16.85
CA SER A 41 7.99 -15.65 17.82
C SER A 41 7.18 -14.37 17.97
N VAL A 42 5.87 -14.52 18.13
CA VAL A 42 4.94 -13.40 18.34
C VAL A 42 4.08 -13.70 19.54
N ILE A 43 4.01 -12.75 20.47
CA ILE A 43 3.27 -12.86 21.72
C ILE A 43 2.39 -11.62 21.84
N ILE A 44 1.18 -11.79 22.40
CA ILE A 44 0.28 -10.69 22.75
C ILE A 44 0.32 -10.51 24.25
N GLU A 45 0.79 -9.39 24.73
CA GLU A 45 0.89 -9.06 26.16
C GLU A 45 0.32 -7.66 26.42
N GLY A 46 -0.59 -7.53 27.37
CA GLY A 46 -1.08 -6.21 27.82
C GLY A 46 -1.66 -5.32 26.71
N GLY A 47 -2.27 -5.89 25.67
CA GLY A 47 -2.85 -5.11 24.54
C GLY A 47 -1.83 -4.64 23.50
N VAL A 48 -0.61 -5.17 23.54
CA VAL A 48 0.44 -4.94 22.53
C VAL A 48 0.96 -6.27 21.99
N ILE A 49 1.41 -6.26 20.75
CA ILE A 49 2.05 -7.39 20.10
C ILE A 49 3.56 -7.20 20.19
N VAL A 50 4.24 -8.16 20.76
CA VAL A 50 5.69 -8.22 20.87
C VAL A 50 6.20 -9.29 19.92
N VAL A 51 7.16 -8.93 19.09
CA VAL A 51 7.80 -9.81 18.11
C VAL A 51 9.24 -10.04 18.53
N THR A 52 9.67 -11.30 18.63
CA THR A 52 11.02 -11.67 19.03
C THR A 52 11.63 -12.69 18.06
N PRO A 53 12.94 -12.61 17.78
CA PRO A 53 13.63 -13.64 17.02
C PRO A 53 13.86 -14.87 17.91
N LYS A 54 13.70 -16.09 17.39
CA LYS A 54 13.95 -17.33 18.14
C LYS A 54 15.46 -17.65 18.26
N ASN A 55 16.29 -17.08 17.37
CA ASN A 55 17.74 -17.29 17.37
C ASN A 55 18.45 -16.02 16.85
N ASP A 56 19.78 -15.97 17.04
CA ASP A 56 20.62 -14.82 16.62
C ASP A 56 21.14 -14.91 15.18
N SER A 57 20.56 -15.76 14.34
CA SER A 57 20.95 -15.90 12.94
C SER A 57 20.68 -14.59 12.16
N LYS A 58 21.46 -14.37 11.11
CA LYS A 58 21.26 -13.22 10.20
C LYS A 58 19.84 -13.21 9.60
N LEU A 59 19.32 -14.41 9.31
CA LEU A 59 17.98 -14.57 8.78
C LEU A 59 16.90 -14.19 9.81
N ALA A 60 16.99 -14.73 11.04
CA ALA A 60 16.03 -14.40 12.10
C ALA A 60 15.98 -12.91 12.41
N ARG A 61 17.15 -12.23 12.42
CA ARG A 61 17.22 -10.78 12.64
C ARG A 61 16.60 -9.96 11.51
N SER A 62 16.72 -10.40 10.25
CA SER A 62 16.07 -9.73 9.12
C SER A 62 14.54 -9.94 9.14
N LEU A 63 14.10 -11.18 9.41
CA LEU A 63 12.69 -11.54 9.50
C LEU A 63 11.98 -10.89 10.69
N TRP A 64 12.70 -10.65 11.78
CA TRP A 64 12.16 -9.95 12.96
C TRP A 64 11.58 -8.58 12.63
N GLY A 65 12.39 -7.72 11.98
CA GLY A 65 11.94 -6.39 11.58
C GLY A 65 10.83 -6.41 10.51
N MET A 66 10.93 -7.34 9.56
CA MET A 66 9.94 -7.53 8.52
C MET A 66 8.58 -7.95 9.10
N SER A 67 8.57 -9.00 9.94
CA SER A 67 7.33 -9.51 10.56
C SER A 67 6.66 -8.43 11.42
N ARG A 68 7.44 -7.69 12.22
CA ARG A 68 6.89 -6.59 13.01
C ARG A 68 6.23 -5.53 12.13
N SER A 69 6.86 -5.14 11.03
CA SER A 69 6.32 -4.13 10.10
C SER A 69 5.06 -4.63 9.38
N MET A 70 5.03 -5.91 9.00
CA MET A 70 3.84 -6.53 8.39
C MET A 70 2.67 -6.56 9.38
N ILE A 71 2.91 -6.96 10.63
CA ILE A 71 1.88 -6.96 11.68
C ILE A 71 1.37 -5.55 11.95
N ALA A 72 2.26 -4.55 12.04
CA ALA A 72 1.85 -3.16 12.23
C ALA A 72 1.00 -2.64 11.07
N ASN A 73 1.40 -2.90 9.82
CA ASN A 73 0.61 -2.54 8.65
C ASN A 73 -0.77 -3.25 8.65
N MET A 74 -0.81 -4.52 9.05
CA MET A 74 -2.05 -5.28 9.13
C MET A 74 -3.02 -4.68 10.17
N VAL A 75 -2.54 -4.37 11.38
CA VAL A 75 -3.34 -3.74 12.43
C VAL A 75 -3.84 -2.35 11.99
N GLU A 76 -2.97 -1.53 11.42
CA GLU A 76 -3.35 -0.21 10.90
C GLU A 76 -4.36 -0.33 9.75
N GLY A 77 -4.17 -1.29 8.85
CA GLY A 77 -5.04 -1.51 7.71
C GLY A 77 -6.45 -1.94 8.08
N VAL A 78 -6.62 -2.83 9.08
CA VAL A 78 -7.95 -3.26 9.53
C VAL A 78 -8.64 -2.21 10.42
N THR A 79 -7.90 -1.27 11.02
CA THR A 79 -8.47 -0.22 11.86
C THR A 79 -8.78 1.05 11.08
N LYS A 80 -7.76 1.68 10.50
CA LYS A 80 -7.87 2.96 9.79
C LYS A 80 -8.03 2.79 8.28
N GLY A 81 -7.50 1.70 7.72
CA GLY A 81 -7.30 1.55 6.29
C GLY A 81 -6.12 2.38 5.77
N PHE A 82 -5.79 2.18 4.52
CA PHE A 82 -4.79 2.94 3.79
C PHE A 82 -5.41 3.68 2.63
N GLU A 83 -4.84 4.83 2.34
CA GLU A 83 -5.22 5.68 1.23
C GLU A 83 -4.00 6.11 0.44
N ARG A 84 -4.13 6.13 -0.87
CA ARG A 84 -3.14 6.69 -1.79
C ARG A 84 -3.85 7.49 -2.86
N THR A 85 -3.27 8.64 -3.19
CA THR A 85 -3.78 9.51 -4.23
C THR A 85 -2.79 9.56 -5.39
N LEU A 86 -3.29 9.41 -6.60
CA LEU A 86 -2.56 9.58 -7.84
C LEU A 86 -3.07 10.81 -8.57
N GLU A 87 -2.16 11.56 -9.18
CA GLU A 87 -2.45 12.73 -9.99
C GLU A 87 -2.15 12.45 -11.46
N LEU A 88 -3.06 12.86 -12.33
CA LEU A 88 -2.92 12.81 -13.77
C LEU A 88 -2.47 14.17 -14.27
N VAL A 89 -1.29 14.25 -14.86
CA VAL A 89 -0.73 15.48 -15.40
C VAL A 89 -0.58 15.34 -16.91
N GLY A 90 -1.30 16.12 -17.67
CA GLY A 90 -1.24 16.13 -19.14
C GLY A 90 -2.52 16.67 -19.77
N VAL A 91 -2.40 17.27 -20.94
CA VAL A 91 -3.56 17.76 -21.70
C VAL A 91 -4.39 16.56 -22.17
N GLY A 92 -5.68 16.55 -21.86
CA GLY A 92 -6.59 15.47 -22.21
C GLY A 92 -6.50 14.22 -21.32
N TYR A 93 -5.63 14.21 -20.30
CA TYR A 93 -5.61 13.10 -19.35
C TYR A 93 -6.76 13.25 -18.34
N ARG A 94 -7.53 12.19 -18.22
CA ARG A 94 -8.69 12.15 -17.31
C ARG A 94 -8.92 10.74 -16.77
N ALA A 95 -9.48 10.68 -15.58
CA ALA A 95 -10.02 9.47 -14.98
C ALA A 95 -11.54 9.64 -14.79
N ALA A 96 -12.25 8.55 -14.90
CA ALA A 96 -13.67 8.45 -14.60
C ALA A 96 -13.97 7.11 -13.93
N MET A 97 -15.09 7.04 -13.22
CA MET A 97 -15.57 5.77 -12.67
C MET A 97 -16.49 5.09 -13.69
N ALA A 98 -16.21 3.83 -14.01
CA ALA A 98 -17.07 2.95 -14.82
C ALA A 98 -17.68 1.89 -13.89
N GLY A 99 -18.72 2.27 -13.14
CA GLY A 99 -19.26 1.45 -12.07
C GLY A 99 -18.29 1.33 -10.90
N LYS A 100 -17.73 0.13 -10.66
CA LYS A 100 -16.68 -0.11 -9.67
C LYS A 100 -15.27 0.03 -10.25
N ASP A 101 -15.15 -0.05 -11.58
CA ASP A 101 -13.87 -0.03 -12.27
C ASP A 101 -13.43 1.40 -12.57
N LEU A 102 -12.15 1.57 -12.84
CA LEU A 102 -11.53 2.84 -13.15
C LEU A 102 -11.28 2.93 -14.66
N GLU A 103 -11.86 3.94 -15.30
CA GLU A 103 -11.59 4.28 -16.70
C GLU A 103 -10.53 5.39 -16.77
N LEU A 104 -9.49 5.17 -17.55
CA LEU A 104 -8.36 6.06 -17.71
C LEU A 104 -8.18 6.46 -19.16
N SER A 105 -8.23 7.76 -19.46
CA SER A 105 -7.85 8.34 -20.73
C SER A 105 -6.46 8.97 -20.59
N LEU A 106 -5.42 8.30 -21.08
CA LEU A 106 -4.01 8.70 -20.91
C LEU A 106 -3.31 9.02 -22.24
N GLY A 107 -4.09 9.48 -23.24
CA GLY A 107 -3.57 9.82 -24.56
C GLY A 107 -3.30 8.62 -25.47
N TYR A 108 -3.95 7.50 -25.19
CA TYR A 108 -4.05 6.35 -26.10
C TYR A 108 -5.30 6.45 -26.97
N SER A 109 -5.34 5.70 -28.07
CA SER A 109 -6.48 5.66 -29.00
C SER A 109 -7.75 5.07 -28.37
N HIS A 110 -7.62 4.31 -27.30
CA HIS A 110 -8.75 3.73 -26.53
C HIS A 110 -8.55 3.98 -25.04
N PRO A 111 -9.64 4.09 -24.25
CA PRO A 111 -9.54 4.19 -22.81
C PRO A 111 -9.02 2.87 -22.21
N ILE A 112 -8.32 2.98 -21.09
CA ILE A 112 -7.86 1.83 -20.32
C ILE A 112 -8.87 1.61 -19.20
N ILE A 113 -9.44 0.42 -19.10
CA ILE A 113 -10.32 0.03 -18.01
C ILE A 113 -9.52 -0.82 -17.02
N TYR A 114 -9.34 -0.32 -15.81
CA TYR A 114 -8.70 -1.03 -14.70
C TYR A 114 -9.78 -1.60 -13.79
N LYS A 115 -9.86 -2.93 -13.73
CA LYS A 115 -10.83 -3.64 -12.88
C LYS A 115 -10.47 -3.51 -11.41
N ALA A 116 -11.45 -3.16 -10.58
CA ALA A 116 -11.26 -3.07 -9.14
C ALA A 116 -11.08 -4.47 -8.53
N PRO A 117 -9.94 -4.77 -7.88
CA PRO A 117 -9.80 -6.00 -7.12
C PRO A 117 -10.66 -5.96 -5.84
N THR A 118 -10.90 -7.14 -5.26
CA THR A 118 -11.69 -7.26 -4.02
C THR A 118 -10.99 -6.60 -2.85
N GLY A 119 -11.70 -5.72 -2.14
CA GLY A 119 -11.15 -5.05 -0.94
C GLY A 119 -10.49 -3.69 -1.21
N VAL A 120 -10.50 -3.22 -2.45
CA VAL A 120 -10.02 -1.88 -2.83
C VAL A 120 -11.14 -1.07 -3.46
N THR A 121 -11.20 0.20 -3.11
CA THR A 121 -12.20 1.14 -3.61
C THR A 121 -11.52 2.30 -4.32
N PHE A 122 -12.00 2.63 -5.50
CA PHE A 122 -11.59 3.82 -6.25
C PHE A 122 -12.57 4.95 -6.03
N ALA A 123 -12.06 6.17 -5.97
CA ALA A 123 -12.85 7.39 -6.03
C ALA A 123 -12.12 8.41 -6.91
N VAL A 124 -12.88 9.12 -7.72
CA VAL A 124 -12.37 10.16 -8.62
C VAL A 124 -13.00 11.49 -8.22
N PRO A 125 -12.45 12.20 -7.21
CA PRO A 125 -12.99 13.48 -6.77
C PRO A 125 -12.87 14.56 -7.85
N LYS A 126 -11.81 14.47 -8.66
CA LYS A 126 -11.57 15.32 -9.83
C LYS A 126 -11.11 14.46 -11.01
N PRO A 127 -11.40 14.83 -12.25
CA PRO A 127 -10.96 14.06 -13.42
C PRO A 127 -9.44 13.85 -13.50
N THR A 128 -8.65 14.64 -12.78
CA THR A 128 -7.19 14.57 -12.72
C THR A 128 -6.66 13.94 -11.44
N GLU A 129 -7.52 13.45 -10.57
CA GLU A 129 -7.14 12.93 -9.26
C GLU A 129 -7.86 11.61 -8.99
N ILE A 130 -7.08 10.57 -8.66
CA ILE A 130 -7.59 9.24 -8.33
C ILE A 130 -7.21 8.95 -6.89
N LYS A 131 -8.21 8.71 -6.07
CA LYS A 131 -8.06 8.31 -4.68
C LYS A 131 -8.32 6.81 -4.56
N ILE A 132 -7.38 6.07 -4.00
CA ILE A 132 -7.42 4.62 -3.88
C ILE A 132 -7.39 4.29 -2.39
N THR A 133 -8.39 3.57 -1.91
CA THR A 133 -8.50 3.16 -0.50
C THR A 133 -8.58 1.65 -0.39
N GLY A 134 -7.96 1.10 0.64
CA GLY A 134 -7.94 -0.34 0.88
C GLY A 134 -7.38 -0.69 2.25
N LYS A 135 -7.62 -1.92 2.69
CA LYS A 135 -7.14 -2.43 3.98
C LYS A 135 -5.71 -2.96 3.90
N ASP A 136 -5.27 -3.47 2.75
CA ASP A 136 -3.93 -4.01 2.57
C ASP A 136 -3.02 -2.97 1.90
N LYS A 137 -1.97 -2.55 2.62
CA LYS A 137 -0.97 -1.60 2.14
C LYS A 137 -0.18 -2.11 0.95
N GLN A 138 0.09 -3.41 0.91
CA GLN A 138 0.86 -4.04 -0.17
C GLN A 138 0.04 -4.08 -1.45
N GLU A 139 -1.20 -4.56 -1.38
CA GLU A 139 -2.12 -4.61 -2.51
C GLU A 139 -2.39 -3.21 -3.07
N LEU A 140 -2.68 -2.25 -2.18
CA LEU A 140 -2.89 -0.85 -2.56
C LEU A 140 -1.66 -0.25 -3.25
N GLY A 141 -0.46 -0.52 -2.73
CA GLY A 141 0.79 -0.08 -3.34
C GLY A 141 1.03 -0.69 -4.72
N GLN A 142 0.69 -1.97 -4.90
CA GLN A 142 0.79 -2.68 -6.17
C GLN A 142 -0.14 -2.04 -7.22
N ILE A 143 -1.41 -1.83 -6.87
CA ILE A 143 -2.42 -1.19 -7.75
C ILE A 143 -1.96 0.21 -8.19
N CYS A 144 -1.49 1.03 -7.23
CA CYS A 144 -0.96 2.36 -7.56
C CYS A 144 0.22 2.28 -8.54
N SER A 145 1.12 1.31 -8.36
CA SER A 145 2.25 1.08 -9.24
C SER A 145 1.82 0.64 -10.64
N GLU A 146 0.83 -0.23 -10.75
CA GLU A 146 0.27 -0.70 -12.03
C GLU A 146 -0.40 0.44 -12.79
N ILE A 147 -1.24 1.24 -12.12
CA ILE A 147 -1.88 2.41 -12.73
C ILE A 147 -0.83 3.42 -13.21
N ARG A 148 0.20 3.68 -12.38
CA ARG A 148 1.30 4.58 -12.76
C ARG A 148 2.12 4.04 -13.94
N LYS A 149 2.25 2.72 -14.07
CA LYS A 149 3.00 2.07 -15.14
C LYS A 149 2.37 2.27 -16.52
N TYR A 150 1.05 2.48 -16.63
CA TYR A 150 0.41 2.78 -17.92
C TYR A 150 0.99 4.04 -18.56
N ARG A 151 1.28 5.07 -17.79
CA ARG A 151 1.92 6.30 -18.29
C ARG A 151 2.78 6.93 -17.20
N PRO A 152 4.04 6.49 -17.05
CA PRO A 152 4.92 7.05 -16.04
C PRO A 152 5.24 8.52 -16.33
N PRO A 153 5.55 9.33 -15.30
CA PRO A 153 5.86 10.74 -15.50
C PRO A 153 7.11 10.92 -16.35
N GLU A 154 7.01 11.72 -17.38
CA GLU A 154 8.15 12.05 -18.27
C GLU A 154 9.07 13.09 -17.61
N PRO A 155 10.39 13.06 -17.92
CA PRO A 155 11.36 13.93 -17.26
C PRO A 155 11.38 15.38 -17.80
N TYR A 156 10.73 15.70 -18.92
CA TYR A 156 10.81 17.04 -19.52
C TYR A 156 9.67 17.95 -19.05
N LYS A 157 8.42 17.60 -19.35
CA LYS A 157 7.23 18.39 -18.97
C LYS A 157 6.54 17.84 -17.74
N GLY A 158 6.92 16.64 -17.27
CA GLY A 158 6.33 15.98 -16.11
C GLY A 158 4.92 15.43 -16.38
N LYS A 159 4.56 15.21 -17.66
CA LYS A 159 3.29 14.57 -18.03
C LYS A 159 3.30 13.09 -17.64
N GLY A 160 2.19 12.59 -17.16
CA GLY A 160 2.04 11.20 -16.76
C GLY A 160 1.21 11.06 -15.50
N VAL A 161 1.13 9.84 -14.98
CA VAL A 161 0.52 9.49 -13.69
C VAL A 161 1.62 9.53 -12.62
N ARG A 162 1.39 10.32 -11.57
CA ARG A 162 2.33 10.44 -10.45
C ARG A 162 1.61 10.28 -9.12
N TYR A 163 2.33 10.00 -8.06
CA TYR A 163 1.79 10.07 -6.71
C TYR A 163 1.54 11.53 -6.30
N ALA A 164 0.52 11.77 -5.51
CA ALA A 164 0.29 13.11 -4.94
C ALA A 164 1.51 13.56 -4.13
N GLY A 165 2.02 14.76 -4.43
CA GLY A 165 3.23 15.29 -3.80
C GLY A 165 4.55 14.70 -4.33
N GLU A 166 4.54 13.85 -5.36
CA GLU A 166 5.77 13.33 -5.97
C GLU A 166 6.51 14.43 -6.73
N THR A 167 7.76 14.67 -6.37
CA THR A 167 8.65 15.57 -7.11
C THR A 167 9.30 14.80 -8.26
N VAL A 168 8.90 15.11 -9.49
CA VAL A 168 9.49 14.52 -10.71
C VAL A 168 10.77 15.27 -11.05
N ARG A 169 11.91 14.55 -11.09
CA ARG A 169 13.18 15.11 -11.52
C ARG A 169 13.10 15.50 -12.99
N ARG A 170 13.13 16.79 -13.27
CA ARG A 170 13.08 17.32 -14.63
C ARG A 170 14.48 17.41 -15.25
N LYS A 171 14.56 17.13 -16.55
CA LYS A 171 15.74 17.38 -17.38
C LYS A 171 15.47 18.61 -18.23
N GLU A 172 16.51 19.42 -18.47
CA GLU A 172 16.45 20.50 -19.45
C GLU A 172 16.43 19.92 -20.86
N GLY A 173 15.54 20.43 -21.70
CA GLY A 173 15.56 20.13 -23.13
C GLY A 173 16.79 20.74 -23.78
N LYS A 174 17.12 20.28 -24.98
CA LYS A 174 18.20 20.89 -25.79
C LYS A 174 17.83 22.35 -26.07
N LYS A 175 18.63 23.28 -25.56
CA LYS A 175 18.55 24.69 -25.97
C LYS A 175 18.98 24.74 -27.45
N LYS A 176 18.18 25.41 -28.28
CA LYS A 176 18.57 25.77 -29.65
C LYS A 176 19.63 26.84 -29.60
#